data_0a145cd4777b1307349238bdec295bc5
#
_entry.id   0a145cd4777b1307349238bdec295bc5
#
_cell.length_a   1.000
_cell.length_b   1.000
_cell.length_c   1.000
_cell.angle_alpha   90.00
_cell.angle_beta   90.00
_cell.angle_gamma   90.00
#
_symmetry.space_group_name_H-M   'P 1'
#
loop_
_entity.id
_entity.type
_entity.pdbx_description
1 polymer ?
#
loop_
_entity_poly.entity_id
_entity_poly.type
_entity_poly.pdbx_seq_one_letter_code
_entity_poly.pdbx_strand_id
1 'polypeptide(L)'
;MQMHQIRYFLALCGERSFTRAAGRSGVSQPSLTNAISALEEELGGALFHRRPLVTLTTLGHAVHPYLEQIAVNAERAREAAQALTHGRGAQSDIATSTHSAGPL
;
A
#
# COMPACT_ATOMS: atom_id res chain seq x y z
N MET A 1 7.15 -5.68 5.90
CA MET A 1 6.51 -5.01 4.76
C MET A 1 5.48 -4.02 5.27
N GLN A 2 5.67 -2.75 4.98
CA GLN A 2 4.79 -1.70 5.47
C GLN A 2 3.85 -1.27 4.35
N MET A 3 2.65 -0.81 4.74
CA MET A 3 1.66 -0.36 3.74
C MET A 3 2.20 0.77 2.88
N HIS A 4 2.96 1.71 3.45
CA HIS A 4 3.47 2.81 2.64
C HIS A 4 4.46 2.31 1.58
N GLN A 5 5.22 1.25 1.87
CA GLN A 5 6.13 0.68 0.88
C GLN A 5 5.35 0.11 -0.31
N ILE A 6 4.24 -0.56 0.00
CA ILE A 6 3.38 -1.13 -1.04
C ILE A 6 2.75 -0.01 -1.88
N ARG A 7 2.26 1.04 -1.23
CA ARG A 7 1.64 2.17 -1.94
C ARG A 7 2.66 2.86 -2.85
N TYR A 8 3.89 3.06 -2.38
CA TYR A 8 4.92 3.70 -3.21
C TYR A 8 5.32 2.81 -4.37
N PHE A 9 5.40 1.50 -4.14
CA PHE A 9 5.67 0.54 -5.21
C PHE A 9 4.61 0.68 -6.32
N LEU A 10 3.33 0.70 -5.93
CA LEU A 10 2.24 0.80 -6.91
C LEU A 10 2.24 2.15 -7.60
N ALA A 11 2.53 3.23 -6.88
CA ALA A 11 2.65 4.56 -7.49
C ALA A 11 3.77 4.59 -8.53
N LEU A 12 4.90 3.96 -8.23
CA LEU A 12 6.03 3.91 -9.16
C LEU A 12 5.69 3.07 -10.38
N CYS A 13 4.93 1.99 -10.20
CA CYS A 13 4.45 1.19 -11.33
C CYS A 13 3.61 2.05 -12.29
N GLY A 14 2.76 2.91 -11.75
CA GLY A 14 1.89 3.75 -12.56
C GLY A 14 2.60 4.92 -13.19
N GLU A 15 3.48 5.58 -12.43
CA GLU A 15 4.12 6.81 -12.90
C GLU A 15 5.38 6.56 -13.72
N ARG A 16 6.08 5.48 -13.45
CA ARG A 16 7.36 5.14 -14.10
C ARG A 16 8.40 6.25 -13.96
N SER A 17 8.29 7.00 -12.88
CA SER A 17 9.18 8.10 -12.58
C SER A 17 9.23 8.24 -11.07
N PHE A 18 10.44 8.17 -10.50
CA PHE A 18 10.61 8.31 -9.06
C PHE A 18 10.13 9.68 -8.60
N THR A 19 10.43 10.72 -9.37
CA THR A 19 10.01 12.09 -9.03
C THR A 19 8.48 12.19 -9.02
N ARG A 20 7.82 11.69 -10.07
CA ARG A 20 6.36 11.78 -10.16
C ARG A 20 5.68 10.88 -9.14
N ALA A 21 6.23 9.69 -8.90
CA ALA A 21 5.66 8.80 -7.90
C ALA A 21 5.74 9.42 -6.50
N ALA A 22 6.85 10.07 -6.19
CA ALA A 22 7.00 10.78 -4.91
C ALA A 22 5.98 11.90 -4.79
N GLY A 23 5.83 12.71 -5.86
CA GLY A 23 4.85 13.78 -5.88
C GLY A 23 3.44 13.27 -5.69
N ARG A 24 3.08 12.20 -6.39
CA ARG A 24 1.76 11.58 -6.27
C ARG A 24 1.52 11.06 -4.85
N SER A 25 2.55 10.56 -4.21
CA SER A 25 2.45 9.99 -2.86
C SER A 25 2.58 11.04 -1.76
N GLY A 26 2.89 12.27 -2.12
CA GLY A 26 3.03 13.35 -1.14
C GLY A 26 4.27 13.24 -0.28
N VAL A 27 5.34 12.67 -0.81
CA VAL A 27 6.59 12.48 -0.06
C VAL A 27 7.77 12.94 -0.91
N SER A 28 8.94 13.08 -0.26
CA SER A 28 10.16 13.41 -0.98
C SER A 28 10.62 12.21 -1.79
N GLN A 29 11.40 12.48 -2.84
CA GLN A 29 11.95 11.40 -3.65
C GLN A 29 12.86 10.48 -2.82
N PRO A 30 13.74 10.99 -1.94
CA PRO A 30 14.53 10.08 -1.09
C PRO A 30 13.68 9.19 -0.20
N SER A 31 12.56 9.71 0.35
CA SER A 31 11.68 8.89 1.17
C SER A 31 11.09 7.74 0.37
N LEU A 32 10.61 8.03 -0.84
CA LEU A 32 10.06 7.00 -1.71
C LEU A 32 11.15 5.98 -2.08
N THR A 33 12.32 6.46 -2.49
CA THR A 33 13.42 5.58 -2.89
C THR A 33 13.84 4.67 -1.76
N ASN A 34 13.93 5.21 -0.53
CA ASN A 34 14.32 4.41 0.63
C ASN A 34 13.28 3.34 0.93
N ALA A 35 12.00 3.68 0.82
CA ALA A 35 10.93 2.71 1.05
C ALA A 35 10.96 1.59 0.01
N ILE A 36 11.18 1.93 -1.25
CA ILE A 36 11.30 0.93 -2.32
C ILE A 36 12.51 0.04 -2.06
N SER A 37 13.66 0.62 -1.68
CA SER A 37 14.86 -0.16 -1.40
C SER A 37 14.65 -1.13 -0.23
N ALA A 38 13.94 -0.69 0.80
CA ALA A 38 13.64 -1.58 1.94
C ALA A 38 12.76 -2.73 1.52
N LEU A 39 11.78 -2.47 0.65
CA LEU A 39 10.90 -3.52 0.13
C LEU A 39 11.70 -4.51 -0.73
N GLU A 40 12.60 -3.99 -1.57
CA GLU A 40 13.46 -4.83 -2.39
C GLU A 40 14.35 -5.74 -1.53
N GLU A 41 14.87 -5.17 -0.46
CA GLU A 41 15.71 -5.95 0.45
C GLU A 41 14.91 -7.07 1.11
N GLU A 42 13.70 -6.76 1.55
CA GLU A 42 12.84 -7.76 2.19
C GLU A 42 12.47 -8.88 1.23
N LEU A 43 12.17 -8.53 -0.03
CA LEU A 43 11.71 -9.50 -1.02
C LEU A 43 12.85 -10.19 -1.76
N GLY A 44 14.09 -9.77 -1.52
CA GLY A 44 15.26 -10.50 -1.97
C GLY A 44 15.83 -10.09 -3.31
N GLY A 45 15.40 -8.95 -3.87
CA GLY A 45 15.95 -8.49 -5.14
C GLY A 45 15.32 -7.22 -5.64
N ALA A 46 15.87 -6.68 -6.72
CA ALA A 46 15.36 -5.46 -7.32
C ALA A 46 13.97 -5.70 -7.90
N LEU A 47 13.07 -4.76 -7.65
CA LEU A 47 11.71 -4.80 -8.19
C LEU A 47 11.61 -3.97 -9.48
N PHE A 48 12.53 -3.03 -9.67
CA PHE A 48 12.53 -2.15 -10.84
C PHE A 48 13.89 -2.11 -11.49
N HIS A 49 13.88 -2.12 -12.82
CA HIS A 49 15.00 -1.61 -13.61
C HIS A 49 14.87 -0.10 -13.62
N ARG A 50 15.99 0.60 -13.45
CA ARG A 50 15.95 2.05 -13.41
C ARG A 50 16.46 2.69 -14.69
N ARG A 51 17.14 1.92 -15.52
CA ARG A 51 17.72 2.39 -16.77
C ARG A 51 17.45 1.40 -17.88
N PRO A 52 17.22 1.85 -19.07
CA PRO A 52 17.05 3.25 -19.50
C PRO A 52 15.72 3.85 -19.05
N LEU A 53 14.77 3.02 -18.68
CA LEU A 53 13.46 3.43 -18.22
C LEU A 53 13.12 2.68 -16.93
N VAL A 54 12.22 3.24 -16.13
CA VAL A 54 11.73 2.57 -14.93
C VAL A 54 10.71 1.53 -15.36
N THR A 55 11.08 0.27 -15.23
CA THR A 55 10.21 -0.87 -15.58
C THR A 55 10.35 -1.95 -14.52
N LEU A 56 9.35 -2.82 -14.41
CA LEU A 56 9.40 -3.91 -13.45
C LEU A 56 10.39 -4.98 -13.88
N THR A 57 11.12 -5.52 -12.91
CA THR A 57 11.93 -6.71 -13.11
C THR A 57 11.02 -7.95 -13.13
N THR A 58 11.59 -9.12 -13.39
CA THR A 58 10.87 -10.38 -13.27
C THR A 58 10.29 -10.53 -11.86
N LEU A 59 11.09 -10.21 -10.85
CA LEU A 59 10.62 -10.25 -9.46
C LEU A 59 9.48 -9.25 -9.24
N GLY A 60 9.63 -8.04 -9.76
CA GLY A 60 8.59 -7.03 -9.65
C GLY A 60 7.28 -7.47 -10.27
N HIS A 61 7.35 -8.07 -11.46
CA HIS A 61 6.15 -8.62 -12.10
C HIS A 61 5.53 -9.74 -11.28
N ALA A 62 6.35 -10.60 -10.69
CA ALA A 62 5.85 -11.73 -9.92
C ALA A 62 5.10 -11.28 -8.67
N VAL A 63 5.57 -10.24 -7.99
CA VAL A 63 4.95 -9.81 -6.73
C VAL A 63 3.86 -8.76 -6.94
N HIS A 64 3.82 -8.11 -8.10
CA HIS A 64 2.88 -7.01 -8.36
C HIS A 64 1.43 -7.37 -8.05
N PRO A 65 0.87 -8.49 -8.56
CA PRO A 65 -0.54 -8.79 -8.29
C PRO A 65 -0.83 -9.02 -6.82
N TYR A 66 0.13 -9.56 -6.07
CA TYR A 66 -0.07 -9.79 -4.64
C TYR A 66 -0.02 -8.48 -3.86
N LEU A 67 0.89 -7.58 -4.21
CA LEU A 67 0.97 -6.28 -3.54
C LEU A 67 -0.26 -5.44 -3.85
N GLU A 68 -0.74 -5.52 -5.09
CA GLU A 68 -1.98 -4.84 -5.47
C GLU A 68 -3.15 -5.38 -4.66
N GLN A 69 -3.23 -6.69 -4.49
CA GLN A 69 -4.30 -7.32 -3.71
C GLN A 69 -4.28 -6.85 -2.25
N ILE A 70 -3.09 -6.73 -1.68
CA ILE A 70 -2.96 -6.23 -0.30
C ILE A 70 -3.50 -4.80 -0.20
N ALA A 71 -3.14 -3.94 -1.16
CA ALA A 71 -3.62 -2.56 -1.14
C ALA A 71 -5.13 -2.48 -1.29
N VAL A 72 -5.69 -3.26 -2.22
CA VAL A 72 -7.13 -3.31 -2.43
C VAL A 72 -7.84 -3.79 -1.17
N ASN A 73 -7.33 -4.85 -0.55
CA ASN A 73 -7.95 -5.39 0.66
C ASN A 73 -7.85 -4.44 1.84
N ALA A 74 -6.74 -3.69 1.95
CA ALA A 74 -6.62 -2.68 3.00
C ALA A 74 -7.69 -1.60 2.84
N GLU A 75 -7.96 -1.18 1.60
CA GLU A 75 -9.00 -0.19 1.33
C GLU A 75 -10.38 -0.75 1.62
N ARG A 76 -10.63 -1.99 1.24
CA ARG A 76 -11.90 -2.65 1.53
C ARG A 76 -12.15 -2.78 3.02
N ALA A 77 -11.11 -3.03 3.79
CA ALA A 77 -11.23 -3.10 5.25
C ALA A 77 -11.64 -1.75 5.82
N ARG A 78 -11.03 -0.65 5.31
CA ARG A 78 -11.42 0.68 5.75
C ARG A 78 -12.86 1.00 5.40
N GLU A 79 -13.28 0.65 4.19
CA GLU A 79 -14.65 0.89 3.74
C GLU A 79 -15.65 0.13 4.58
N ALA A 80 -15.35 -1.14 4.89
CA ALA A 80 -16.22 -1.95 5.72
C ALA A 80 -16.34 -1.35 7.13
N ALA A 81 -15.21 -0.90 7.68
CA ALA A 81 -15.22 -0.28 9.00
C ALA A 81 -16.05 1.01 8.99
N GLN A 82 -15.86 1.84 7.95
CA GLN A 82 -16.59 3.10 7.85
C GLN A 82 -18.09 2.87 7.70
N ALA A 83 -18.48 1.83 6.96
CA ALA A 83 -19.91 1.53 6.81
C ALA A 83 -20.57 1.23 8.14
N LEU A 84 -19.86 0.57 9.05
CA LEU A 84 -20.42 0.21 10.35
C LEU A 84 -20.30 1.35 11.37
N THR A 85 -19.23 2.15 11.30
CA THR A 85 -18.99 3.15 12.34
C THR A 85 -19.57 4.51 11.98
N HIS A 86 -19.61 4.85 10.70
CA HIS A 86 -20.10 6.15 10.25
C HIS A 86 -21.49 6.07 9.68
N GLY A 87 -21.73 5.07 8.84
CA GLY A 87 -23.02 4.93 8.18
C GLY A 87 -24.14 4.62 9.13
N ARG A 88 -23.84 3.97 10.25
CA ARG A 88 -24.86 3.66 11.20
C ARG A 88 -24.92 4.66 12.32
N GLY A 89 -24.20 5.55 12.27
CA GLY A 89 -24.13 6.47 13.26
C GLY A 89 -23.66 5.85 14.50
N ALA A 90 -23.38 6.03 14.80
CA ALA A 90 -23.07 5.68 15.81
C ALA A 90 -23.86 4.85 16.64
N GLN A 91 -24.47 4.30 16.44
CA GLN A 91 -25.14 3.41 17.11
C GLN A 91 -24.39 2.65 17.89
N SER A 92 -24.23 3.24 17.88
CA SER A 92 -23.65 2.63 18.48
C SER A 92 -23.11 2.08 19.09
N ASP A 93 -23.07 2.27 19.07
CA ASP A 93 -22.57 1.74 19.60
C ASP A 93 -22.10 1.07 19.95
N ILE A 94 -22.11 1.23 19.94
CA ILE A 94 -21.74 0.55 20.14
C ILE A 94 -21.20 0.16 20.64
N ALA A 95 -21.30 0.37 20.77
CA ALA A 95 -20.82 -0.11 21.24
C ALA A 95 -20.34 -0.77 21.67
N THR A 96 -20.58 -0.80 21.71
CA THR A 96 -20.27 -1.56 22.08
C THR A 96 -19.77 -2.30 22.10
N SER A 97 -19.81 -2.29 22.17
CA SER A 97 -19.41 -3.11 22.21
C SER A 97 -18.79 -3.69 22.07
N THR A 98 -18.67 -3.68 22.23
CA THR A 98 -18.19 -4.27 22.13
C THR A 98 -17.59 -4.80 21.94
N HIS A 99 -17.44 -4.80 22.20
CA HIS A 99 -16.97 -5.44 22.05
C HIS A 99 -16.63 -6.17 21.94
N SER A 100 -16.92 -6.16 22.34
CA SER A 100 -16.78 -7.05 22.27
C SER A 100 -16.66 -7.82 21.86
N ALA A 101 -16.58 -7.88 21.87
CA ALA A 101 -16.39 -8.72 21.42
C ALA A 101 -16.00 -9.29 21.01
N GLY A 102 -15.68 -9.32 20.96
CA GLY A 102 -15.20 -9.91 20.52
C GLY A 102 -14.81 -10.48 20.13
N PRO A 103 -14.58 -10.85 20.08
CA PRO A 103 -13.98 -11.44 19.59
C PRO A 103 -13.60 -11.86 19.06
N LEU A 104 -13.33 -11.77 18.85
CA LEU A 104 -13.03 -12.18 18.26
C LEU A 104 -12.82 -12.45 18.19
#